data_e2a56cfb5e85aeea2239d15f7f960bdc
#
_entry.id   e2a56cfb5e85aeea2239d15f7f960bdc
#
_cell.length_a   1.000
_cell.length_b   1.000
_cell.length_c   1.000
_cell.angle_alpha   90.00
_cell.angle_beta   90.00
_cell.angle_gamma   90.00
#
_symmetry.space_group_name_H-M   'P 1'
#
loop_
_entity.id
_entity.type
_entity.pdbx_description
1 polymer ?
#
loop_
_entity_poly.entity_id
_entity_poly.type
_entity_poly.pdbx_seq_one_letter_code
_entity_poly.pdbx_strand_id
1 'polypeptide(L)'
;MRSRLTDTFRSRSVRALTLIALGALVAGCSSAGTAGTASSGSGDKAAPVKVGLVYSRSGLLAAYGKQYEEGFKAGLAYATHGTNKAGGHPIEVTEQDDAGDPAKAVAAAKTLVGKGYKILAGTTDSGVALQMAPLAAQNKVLFISGPAATDAVTGVNAYTFRSGRQSYQDILTAGTLLGDAKGKKVTVLAQNSAFGQANVAAVKAVLGKKGAHVGSVLAPPSATDLTPFARQTRDGKPDLVFVAWAGATAPALWTALNQQGVLDSSKVVTGLAGTASYPIFGTAGSKVAFLAHYFPGAGGGNPVEKAMLDGVTKAGGTPDLFSPDGFTAAQMIVHAIESGSATDTSAMAKALEGWAFDGPKGKEQIRAADHALVQPMFTARLKGSGSAARPELIDSIQATEVAPPATKTAG
;
A
#
# COMPACT_ATOMS: atom_id res chain seq x y z
N MET A 1 -49.67 -12.24 37.87
CA MET A 1 -49.29 -11.44 39.02
C MET A 1 -48.62 -10.20 38.44
N ARG A 2 -49.36 -9.11 38.21
CA ARG A 2 -49.61 -7.89 39.01
C ARG A 2 -48.34 -7.45 39.73
N SER A 3 -47.73 -6.28 39.52
CA SER A 3 -48.39 -4.98 39.65
C SER A 3 -47.59 -3.86 38.98
N ARG A 4 -48.36 -2.91 38.53
CA ARG A 4 -48.01 -1.55 38.10
C ARG A 4 -47.56 -0.72 39.33
N LEU A 5 -46.83 0.36 39.08
CA LEU A 5 -47.12 1.66 39.74
C LEU A 5 -46.45 2.80 38.97
N THR A 6 -47.27 3.68 38.51
CA THR A 6 -47.19 5.05 38.05
C THR A 6 -46.87 6.03 39.19
N ASP A 7 -46.25 7.17 38.88
CA ASP A 7 -46.60 8.53 39.33
C ASP A 7 -45.58 9.54 38.76
N THR A 8 -45.95 10.42 37.96
CA THR A 8 -46.59 11.73 37.75
C THR A 8 -46.13 12.89 38.65
N PHE A 9 -45.97 14.04 37.94
CA PHE A 9 -46.06 15.45 38.36
C PHE A 9 -44.77 16.08 38.95
N ARG A 10 -44.33 17.31 38.58
CA ARG A 10 -45.02 18.58 38.28
C ARG A 10 -44.08 19.60 37.66
N SER A 11 -44.62 20.39 36.78
CA SER A 11 -44.13 21.65 36.21
C SER A 11 -43.92 22.76 37.26
N ARG A 12 -43.05 23.71 36.99
CA ARG A 12 -43.27 25.15 37.35
C ARG A 12 -42.50 26.08 36.41
N SER A 13 -43.27 26.83 35.68
CA SER A 13 -42.93 28.06 34.96
C SER A 13 -42.80 29.22 35.94
N VAL A 14 -41.88 30.16 35.71
CA VAL A 14 -42.03 31.56 36.16
C VAL A 14 -41.46 32.48 35.07
N ARG A 15 -42.26 33.48 34.78
CA ARG A 15 -42.14 34.51 33.74
C ARG A 15 -41.41 35.77 34.23
N ALA A 16 -40.89 36.50 33.25
CA ALA A 16 -40.83 37.98 33.11
C ALA A 16 -39.81 38.76 33.97
N LEU A 17 -39.10 39.69 33.43
CA LEU A 17 -39.55 41.04 33.07
C LEU A 17 -38.49 41.82 32.26
N THR A 18 -38.97 42.57 31.32
CA THR A 18 -38.39 43.59 30.43
C THR A 18 -37.88 44.80 31.21
N LEU A 19 -36.79 45.45 30.75
CA LEU A 19 -36.65 46.91 30.93
C LEU A 19 -35.78 47.51 29.81
N ILE A 20 -36.37 48.44 29.11
CA ILE A 20 -35.86 49.33 28.05
C ILE A 20 -35.22 50.56 28.75
N ALA A 21 -34.07 51.01 28.23
CA ALA A 21 -33.63 52.41 28.46
C ALA A 21 -32.94 52.94 27.21
N LEU A 22 -33.50 54.00 26.68
CA LEU A 22 -33.15 54.86 25.56
C LEU A 22 -32.22 56.02 26.04
N GLY A 23 -31.33 56.50 25.14
CA GLY A 23 -30.69 57.79 25.21
C GLY A 23 -29.19 57.74 25.03
N ALA A 24 -28.50 58.54 24.27
CA ALA A 24 -28.74 59.74 23.50
C ALA A 24 -27.50 59.93 22.53
N LEU A 25 -27.74 60.54 21.40
CA LEU A 25 -26.72 61.04 20.46
C LEU A 25 -25.91 62.20 21.07
N VAL A 26 -24.58 62.17 20.85
CA VAL A 26 -23.78 63.40 20.79
C VAL A 26 -22.81 63.30 19.61
N ALA A 27 -22.97 64.20 18.66
CA ALA A 27 -22.04 64.45 17.54
C ALA A 27 -20.86 65.29 18.06
N GLY A 28 -19.65 64.89 17.66
CA GLY A 28 -18.43 65.66 17.87
C GLY A 28 -17.46 65.42 16.68
N CYS A 29 -17.32 66.46 15.85
CA CYS A 29 -16.36 66.50 14.75
C CYS A 29 -14.94 66.82 15.21
N SER A 30 -14.02 66.36 14.36
CA SER A 30 -12.67 66.86 14.05
C SER A 30 -11.49 66.39 14.91
N SER A 31 -10.62 65.62 14.29
CA SER A 31 -9.28 66.07 13.90
C SER A 31 -8.54 64.95 13.15
N ALA A 32 -7.93 65.28 12.04
CA ALA A 32 -7.07 64.42 11.22
C ALA A 32 -5.84 64.01 12.03
N GLY A 33 -5.71 62.69 12.22
CA GLY A 33 -4.50 62.05 12.69
C GLY A 33 -4.26 60.84 11.78
N THR A 34 -3.17 60.86 11.03
CA THR A 34 -2.63 59.74 10.26
C THR A 34 -2.37 58.59 11.22
N ALA A 35 -3.33 57.70 11.37
CA ALA A 35 -3.15 56.44 12.01
C ALA A 35 -2.81 55.40 10.95
N GLY A 36 -1.58 54.94 11.01
CA GLY A 36 -1.12 53.78 10.23
C GLY A 36 -2.09 52.63 10.45
N THR A 37 -2.67 52.14 9.38
CA THR A 37 -3.40 50.90 9.35
C THR A 37 -2.43 49.79 9.75
N ALA A 38 -2.39 49.44 11.03
CA ALA A 38 -1.94 48.13 11.45
C ALA A 38 -2.95 47.14 10.86
N SER A 39 -2.65 46.64 9.67
CA SER A 39 -3.26 45.44 9.14
C SER A 39 -2.95 44.34 10.14
N SER A 40 -3.87 44.06 11.05
CA SER A 40 -3.90 42.81 11.78
C SER A 40 -4.14 41.74 10.73
N GLY A 41 -3.06 41.24 10.17
CA GLY A 41 -3.07 40.01 9.37
C GLY A 41 -3.54 38.89 10.29
N SER A 42 -4.85 38.65 10.30
CA SER A 42 -5.36 37.33 10.59
C SER A 42 -4.76 36.44 9.48
N GLY A 43 -3.62 35.81 9.76
CA GLY A 43 -3.04 34.82 8.89
C GLY A 43 -4.09 33.73 8.74
N ASP A 44 -4.85 33.78 7.65
CA ASP A 44 -5.76 32.71 7.26
C ASP A 44 -4.93 31.43 7.25
N LYS A 45 -5.16 30.58 8.29
CA LYS A 45 -4.52 29.26 8.33
C LYS A 45 -5.01 28.51 7.10
N ALA A 46 -4.10 28.17 6.19
CA ALA A 46 -4.43 27.41 5.02
C ALA A 46 -5.26 26.16 5.41
N ALA A 47 -6.35 25.93 4.69
CA ALA A 47 -7.23 24.79 4.95
C ALA A 47 -6.46 23.48 4.83
N PRO A 48 -6.72 22.47 5.66
CA PRO A 48 -5.99 21.21 5.63
C PRO A 48 -6.27 20.43 4.34
N VAL A 49 -5.25 19.76 3.84
CA VAL A 49 -5.40 18.72 2.81
C VAL A 49 -5.76 17.42 3.50
N LYS A 50 -6.91 16.85 3.11
CA LYS A 50 -7.43 15.63 3.70
C LYS A 50 -6.99 14.41 2.90
N VAL A 51 -6.34 13.45 3.55
CA VAL A 51 -5.88 12.18 2.98
C VAL A 51 -6.64 11.04 3.63
N GLY A 52 -7.31 10.22 2.82
CA GLY A 52 -7.95 8.98 3.26
C GLY A 52 -7.02 7.78 3.08
N LEU A 53 -6.63 7.15 4.17
CA LEU A 53 -5.82 5.94 4.15
C LEU A 53 -6.74 4.73 4.33
N VAL A 54 -6.98 3.98 3.24
CA VAL A 54 -7.85 2.79 3.23
C VAL A 54 -6.98 1.56 3.06
N TYR A 55 -6.89 0.71 4.09
CA TYR A 55 -5.98 -0.44 4.10
C TYR A 55 -6.47 -1.55 5.03
N SER A 56 -5.92 -2.75 4.92
CA SER A 56 -6.30 -3.90 5.74
C SER A 56 -5.72 -3.79 7.16
N ARG A 57 -6.46 -3.21 8.10
CA ARG A 57 -6.13 -3.20 9.54
C ARG A 57 -6.51 -4.51 10.19
N SER A 58 -7.46 -5.23 9.61
CA SER A 58 -7.90 -6.55 10.03
C SER A 58 -7.94 -7.53 8.84
N GLY A 59 -8.28 -8.80 9.10
CA GLY A 59 -8.35 -9.84 8.08
C GLY A 59 -7.00 -10.48 7.74
N LEU A 60 -6.96 -11.22 6.62
CA LEU A 60 -5.82 -12.05 6.22
C LEU A 60 -4.53 -11.26 5.98
N LEU A 61 -4.63 -9.99 5.60
CA LEU A 61 -3.50 -9.13 5.24
C LEU A 61 -3.17 -8.08 6.31
N ALA A 62 -3.73 -8.21 7.53
CA ALA A 62 -3.57 -7.22 8.59
C ALA A 62 -2.09 -6.90 8.92
N ALA A 63 -1.21 -7.91 8.94
CA ALA A 63 0.21 -7.71 9.18
C ALA A 63 0.85 -6.81 8.09
N TYR A 64 0.45 -6.95 6.83
CA TYR A 64 0.94 -6.15 5.72
C TYR A 64 0.38 -4.73 5.76
N GLY A 65 -0.92 -4.59 6.12
CA GLY A 65 -1.54 -3.29 6.32
C GLY A 65 -0.86 -2.49 7.43
N LYS A 66 -0.49 -3.13 8.53
CA LYS A 66 0.26 -2.51 9.63
C LYS A 66 1.63 -1.99 9.17
N GLN A 67 2.40 -2.80 8.44
CA GLN A 67 3.70 -2.40 7.91
C GLN A 67 3.59 -1.19 6.96
N TYR A 68 2.57 -1.20 6.10
CA TYR A 68 2.29 -0.09 5.20
C TYR A 68 1.96 1.20 5.96
N GLU A 69 1.09 1.12 6.95
CA GLU A 69 0.67 2.26 7.77
C GLU A 69 1.84 2.87 8.56
N GLU A 70 2.66 2.02 9.21
CA GLU A 70 3.85 2.45 9.93
C GLU A 70 4.86 3.13 8.99
N GLY A 71 5.06 2.57 7.80
CA GLY A 71 5.88 3.17 6.75
C GLY A 71 5.31 4.50 6.28
N PHE A 72 3.99 4.59 6.09
CA PHE A 72 3.31 5.83 5.68
C PHE A 72 3.53 6.97 6.69
N LYS A 73 3.36 6.70 7.98
CA LYS A 73 3.60 7.69 9.04
C LYS A 73 5.05 8.16 9.07
N ALA A 74 5.99 7.25 8.96
CA ALA A 74 7.41 7.59 8.88
C ALA A 74 7.73 8.42 7.63
N GLY A 75 7.17 8.05 6.48
CA GLY A 75 7.32 8.76 5.21
C GLY A 75 6.70 10.16 5.24
N LEU A 76 5.55 10.32 5.88
CA LEU A 76 4.91 11.64 6.04
C LEU A 76 5.77 12.56 6.90
N ALA A 77 6.29 12.06 8.02
CA ALA A 77 7.19 12.83 8.87
C ALA A 77 8.49 13.21 8.12
N TYR A 78 9.05 12.28 7.34
CA TYR A 78 10.23 12.53 6.52
C TYR A 78 9.99 13.59 5.44
N ALA A 79 8.97 13.39 4.60
CA ALA A 79 8.69 14.24 3.45
C ALA A 79 8.25 15.67 3.86
N THR A 80 7.61 15.81 5.03
CA THR A 80 7.21 17.13 5.56
C THR A 80 8.25 17.73 6.52
N HIS A 81 9.43 17.14 6.65
CA HIS A 81 10.45 17.55 7.63
C HIS A 81 9.90 17.70 9.06
N GLY A 82 8.97 16.83 9.44
CA GLY A 82 8.32 16.80 10.75
C GLY A 82 7.25 17.86 10.98
N THR A 83 6.96 18.73 10.00
CA THR A 83 5.96 19.81 10.14
C THR A 83 4.52 19.35 9.95
N ASN A 84 4.32 18.19 9.35
CA ASN A 84 3.02 17.65 8.90
C ASN A 84 2.27 18.62 7.97
N LYS A 85 3.01 19.36 7.13
CA LYS A 85 2.48 20.32 6.16
C LYS A 85 3.13 20.11 4.79
N ALA A 86 2.37 20.35 3.73
CA ALA A 86 2.86 20.40 2.36
C ALA A 86 2.24 21.59 1.64
N GLY A 87 3.04 22.35 0.85
CA GLY A 87 2.59 23.56 0.18
C GLY A 87 1.96 24.59 1.11
N GLY A 88 2.37 24.63 2.38
CA GLY A 88 1.79 25.50 3.42
C GLY A 88 0.52 24.96 4.08
N HIS A 89 -0.10 23.91 3.59
CA HIS A 89 -1.32 23.30 4.10
C HIS A 89 -1.01 22.19 5.12
N PRO A 90 -1.70 22.14 6.28
CA PRO A 90 -1.65 20.98 7.17
C PRO A 90 -2.17 19.73 6.43
N ILE A 91 -1.61 18.55 6.71
CA ILE A 91 -2.10 17.28 6.20
C ILE A 91 -2.88 16.56 7.30
N GLU A 92 -4.15 16.23 7.02
CA GLU A 92 -5.02 15.47 7.92
C GLU A 92 -5.24 14.07 7.34
N VAL A 93 -4.78 13.04 8.05
CA VAL A 93 -4.94 11.64 7.64
C VAL A 93 -6.09 10.99 8.39
N THR A 94 -7.01 10.38 7.66
CA THR A 94 -8.09 9.55 8.22
C THR A 94 -7.92 8.11 7.75
N GLU A 95 -7.81 7.21 8.70
CA GLU A 95 -7.61 5.78 8.46
C GLU A 95 -8.95 5.05 8.42
N GLN A 96 -9.09 4.12 7.47
CA GLN A 96 -10.24 3.23 7.32
C GLN A 96 -9.78 1.78 7.13
N ASP A 97 -10.46 0.85 7.79
CA ASP A 97 -10.21 -0.58 7.66
C ASP A 97 -11.04 -1.17 6.52
N ASP A 98 -10.37 -1.67 5.48
CA ASP A 98 -11.02 -2.42 4.40
C ASP A 98 -11.19 -3.91 4.73
N ALA A 99 -10.50 -4.42 5.74
CA ALA A 99 -10.46 -5.84 6.12
C ALA A 99 -10.13 -6.81 4.95
N GLY A 100 -9.56 -6.30 3.85
CA GLY A 100 -9.37 -7.05 2.61
C GLY A 100 -10.68 -7.27 1.82
N ASP A 101 -11.74 -6.53 2.12
CA ASP A 101 -13.06 -6.63 1.50
C ASP A 101 -13.30 -5.45 0.55
N PRO A 102 -13.44 -5.71 -0.78
CA PRO A 102 -13.67 -4.66 -1.76
C PRO A 102 -14.92 -3.83 -1.50
N ALA A 103 -16.01 -4.42 -0.98
CA ALA A 103 -17.24 -3.69 -0.72
C ALA A 103 -17.08 -2.71 0.45
N LYS A 104 -16.39 -3.13 1.52
CA LYS A 104 -16.04 -2.25 2.65
C LYS A 104 -15.14 -1.10 2.20
N ALA A 105 -14.11 -1.40 1.42
CA ALA A 105 -13.20 -0.38 0.89
C ALA A 105 -13.94 0.67 0.06
N VAL A 106 -14.81 0.25 -0.86
CA VAL A 106 -15.64 1.15 -1.67
C VAL A 106 -16.58 2.00 -0.82
N ALA A 107 -17.21 1.42 0.20
CA ALA A 107 -18.08 2.16 1.12
C ALA A 107 -17.29 3.22 1.91
N ALA A 108 -16.12 2.86 2.44
CA ALA A 108 -15.22 3.79 3.13
C ALA A 108 -14.75 4.92 2.21
N ALA A 109 -14.30 4.58 1.01
CA ALA A 109 -13.84 5.55 0.01
C ALA A 109 -14.96 6.52 -0.40
N LYS A 110 -16.18 6.05 -0.67
CA LYS A 110 -17.34 6.90 -0.98
C LYS A 110 -17.64 7.85 0.17
N THR A 111 -17.56 7.38 1.41
CA THR A 111 -17.76 8.21 2.60
C THR A 111 -16.71 9.32 2.69
N LEU A 112 -15.44 9.00 2.45
CA LEU A 112 -14.35 9.98 2.46
C LEU A 112 -14.51 11.00 1.33
N VAL A 113 -14.78 10.55 0.11
CA VAL A 113 -15.02 11.41 -1.05
C VAL A 113 -16.20 12.37 -0.80
N GLY A 114 -17.32 11.85 -0.25
CA GLY A 114 -18.46 12.66 0.15
C GLY A 114 -18.17 13.73 1.22
N LYS A 115 -17.11 13.54 2.01
CA LYS A 115 -16.57 14.50 2.98
C LYS A 115 -15.50 15.44 2.39
N GLY A 116 -15.29 15.41 1.06
CA GLY A 116 -14.38 16.29 0.35
C GLY A 116 -12.92 15.84 0.33
N TYR A 117 -12.62 14.57 0.64
CA TYR A 117 -11.27 14.02 0.47
C TYR A 117 -10.92 13.94 -1.01
N LYS A 118 -9.76 14.48 -1.37
CA LYS A 118 -9.23 14.51 -2.75
C LYS A 118 -8.10 13.53 -2.99
N ILE A 119 -7.57 12.93 -1.92
CA ILE A 119 -6.47 11.98 -1.95
C ILE A 119 -6.88 10.74 -1.17
N LEU A 120 -6.78 9.59 -1.82
CA LEU A 120 -6.92 8.26 -1.20
C LEU A 120 -5.61 7.50 -1.38
N ALA A 121 -5.17 6.80 -0.36
CA ALA A 121 -3.98 5.96 -0.42
C ALA A 121 -4.20 4.63 0.29
N GLY A 122 -3.35 3.66 0.05
CA GLY A 122 -3.47 2.30 0.57
C GLY A 122 -3.73 1.38 -0.58
N THR A 123 -4.22 0.47 -0.35
CA THR A 123 -4.81 -0.83 -0.26
C THR A 123 -3.75 -1.94 -0.20
N THR A 124 -4.03 -2.97 0.57
CA THR A 124 -3.15 -4.15 0.71
C THR A 124 -3.59 -5.26 -0.24
N ASP A 125 -4.90 -5.36 -0.47
CA ASP A 125 -5.53 -6.39 -1.29
C ASP A 125 -5.71 -5.94 -2.75
N SER A 126 -5.35 -6.82 -3.70
CA SER A 126 -5.44 -6.53 -5.13
C SER A 126 -6.89 -6.42 -5.63
N GLY A 127 -7.83 -7.16 -5.04
CA GLY A 127 -9.26 -7.05 -5.36
C GLY A 127 -9.83 -5.71 -4.91
N VAL A 128 -9.39 -5.21 -3.76
CA VAL A 128 -9.72 -3.87 -3.26
C VAL A 128 -9.19 -2.80 -4.22
N ALA A 129 -7.92 -2.88 -4.63
CA ALA A 129 -7.32 -1.93 -5.55
C ALA A 129 -8.07 -1.83 -6.89
N LEU A 130 -8.53 -2.97 -7.42
CA LEU A 130 -9.33 -3.04 -8.65
C LEU A 130 -10.68 -2.33 -8.54
N GLN A 131 -11.28 -2.23 -7.35
CA GLN A 131 -12.54 -1.51 -7.13
C GLN A 131 -12.31 -0.04 -6.78
N MET A 132 -11.20 0.28 -6.14
CA MET A 132 -10.84 1.66 -5.79
C MET A 132 -10.45 2.49 -7.02
N ALA A 133 -9.75 1.90 -7.99
CA ALA A 133 -9.26 2.63 -9.16
C ALA A 133 -10.39 3.25 -10.02
N PRO A 134 -11.47 2.54 -10.41
CA PRO A 134 -12.57 3.17 -11.13
C PRO A 134 -13.32 4.21 -10.28
N LEU A 135 -13.45 4.01 -8.97
CA LEU A 135 -14.04 5.01 -8.07
C LEU A 135 -13.21 6.31 -8.07
N ALA A 136 -11.90 6.20 -8.05
CA ALA A 136 -10.99 7.35 -8.11
C ALA A 136 -11.18 8.15 -9.40
N ALA A 137 -11.24 7.48 -10.55
CA ALA A 137 -11.50 8.11 -11.85
C ALA A 137 -12.87 8.81 -11.91
N GLN A 138 -13.92 8.12 -11.48
CA GLN A 138 -15.29 8.66 -11.50
C GLN A 138 -15.45 9.94 -10.65
N ASN A 139 -14.70 10.03 -9.55
CA ASN A 139 -14.78 11.15 -8.62
C ASN A 139 -13.62 12.16 -8.78
N LYS A 140 -12.73 11.94 -9.74
CA LYS A 140 -11.50 12.74 -9.94
C LYS A 140 -10.73 12.91 -8.63
N VAL A 141 -10.41 11.80 -7.97
CA VAL A 141 -9.67 11.73 -6.71
C VAL A 141 -8.34 11.03 -6.98
N LEU A 142 -7.25 11.60 -6.50
CA LEU A 142 -5.95 10.95 -6.59
C LEU A 142 -5.96 9.67 -5.76
N PHE A 143 -5.64 8.54 -6.36
CA PHE A 143 -5.51 7.25 -5.68
C PHE A 143 -4.11 6.69 -5.83
N ILE A 144 -3.42 6.47 -4.72
CA ILE A 144 -2.09 5.84 -4.65
C ILE A 144 -2.25 4.44 -4.08
N SER A 145 -2.21 3.44 -4.95
CA SER A 145 -2.27 2.02 -4.57
C SER A 145 -0.95 1.59 -3.94
N GLY A 146 -1.01 1.02 -2.74
CA GLY A 146 0.14 0.57 -1.95
C GLY A 146 0.59 -0.86 -2.27
N PRO A 147 0.59 -1.80 -1.28
CA PRO A 147 1.09 -3.17 -1.43
C PRO A 147 0.37 -4.04 -2.45
N ALA A 148 -0.84 -3.68 -2.88
CA ALA A 148 -1.63 -4.42 -3.86
C ALA A 148 -0.87 -4.60 -5.18
N ALA A 149 -0.53 -5.86 -5.52
CA ALA A 149 0.43 -6.15 -6.58
C ALA A 149 -0.18 -6.38 -7.98
N THR A 150 -1.52 -6.39 -8.13
CA THR A 150 -2.12 -6.64 -9.45
C THR A 150 -1.63 -5.65 -10.50
N ASP A 151 -1.23 -6.14 -11.66
CA ASP A 151 -0.80 -5.29 -12.79
C ASP A 151 -1.95 -4.46 -13.36
N ALA A 152 -3.19 -4.92 -13.17
CA ALA A 152 -4.37 -4.34 -13.80
C ALA A 152 -4.76 -2.93 -13.29
N VAL A 153 -4.13 -2.43 -12.21
CA VAL A 153 -4.31 -1.03 -11.79
C VAL A 153 -3.28 -0.08 -12.41
N THR A 154 -2.27 -0.62 -13.10
CA THR A 154 -1.25 0.18 -13.78
C THR A 154 -1.79 0.67 -15.12
N GLY A 155 -1.80 1.99 -15.34
CA GLY A 155 -2.33 2.59 -16.55
C GLY A 155 -3.87 2.54 -16.70
N VAL A 156 -4.59 2.20 -15.63
CA VAL A 156 -6.04 2.00 -15.70
C VAL A 156 -6.83 3.30 -15.87
N ASN A 157 -6.32 4.43 -15.38
CA ASN A 157 -6.88 5.76 -15.55
C ASN A 157 -5.87 6.85 -15.11
N ALA A 158 -6.23 8.13 -15.38
CA ALA A 158 -5.37 9.28 -15.09
C ALA A 158 -5.17 9.61 -13.60
N TYR A 159 -5.94 9.01 -12.69
CA TYR A 159 -5.92 9.35 -11.26
C TYR A 159 -5.34 8.24 -10.38
N THR A 160 -4.99 7.09 -10.96
CA THR A 160 -4.48 5.94 -10.21
C THR A 160 -2.98 5.77 -10.40
N PHE A 161 -2.25 5.74 -9.31
CA PHE A 161 -0.79 5.58 -9.20
C PHE A 161 -0.44 4.40 -8.30
N ARG A 162 0.85 4.03 -8.25
CA ARG A 162 1.35 2.96 -7.39
C ARG A 162 2.51 3.47 -6.54
N SER A 163 2.53 3.09 -5.27
CA SER A 163 3.69 3.22 -4.39
C SER A 163 4.37 1.88 -4.09
N GLY A 164 3.79 0.77 -4.53
CA GLY A 164 4.34 -0.58 -4.40
C GLY A 164 4.67 -1.22 -5.76
N ARG A 165 5.33 -2.39 -5.69
CA ARG A 165 5.64 -3.20 -6.88
C ARG A 165 4.37 -3.77 -7.51
N GLN A 166 4.52 -4.35 -8.70
CA GLN A 166 3.47 -5.11 -9.38
C GLN A 166 3.94 -6.53 -9.73
N SER A 167 2.98 -7.46 -9.96
CA SER A 167 3.27 -8.88 -10.19
C SER A 167 4.24 -9.11 -11.34
N TYR A 168 4.20 -8.29 -12.38
CA TYR A 168 5.15 -8.40 -13.49
C TYR A 168 6.60 -8.18 -13.05
N GLN A 169 6.85 -7.21 -12.13
CA GLN A 169 8.18 -6.98 -11.55
C GLN A 169 8.64 -8.18 -10.71
N ASP A 170 7.73 -8.78 -9.92
CA ASP A 170 8.01 -9.99 -9.15
C ASP A 170 8.49 -11.11 -10.08
N ILE A 171 7.82 -11.34 -11.22
CA ILE A 171 8.18 -12.42 -12.13
C ILE A 171 9.45 -12.12 -12.93
N LEU A 172 9.70 -10.88 -13.31
CA LEU A 172 10.98 -10.50 -13.90
C LEU A 172 12.13 -10.78 -12.93
N THR A 173 11.97 -10.40 -11.66
CA THR A 173 12.93 -10.67 -10.58
C THR A 173 13.10 -12.19 -10.37
N ALA A 174 11.99 -12.94 -10.27
CA ALA A 174 12.03 -14.39 -10.17
C ALA A 174 12.75 -15.04 -11.38
N GLY A 175 12.61 -14.45 -12.56
CA GLY A 175 13.26 -14.91 -13.79
C GLY A 175 14.78 -14.96 -13.69
N THR A 176 15.41 -14.10 -12.90
CA THR A 176 16.86 -14.14 -12.67
C THR A 176 17.28 -15.35 -11.84
N LEU A 177 16.38 -15.83 -10.97
CA LEU A 177 16.61 -17.02 -10.13
C LEU A 177 16.35 -18.34 -10.87
N LEU A 178 15.53 -18.32 -11.92
CA LEU A 178 15.02 -19.54 -12.56
C LEU A 178 15.98 -20.12 -13.60
N GLY A 179 16.81 -19.29 -14.20
CA GLY A 179 17.66 -19.67 -15.32
C GLY A 179 16.85 -19.89 -16.61
N ASP A 180 17.27 -20.84 -17.47
CA ASP A 180 16.58 -21.11 -18.73
C ASP A 180 15.20 -21.76 -18.49
N ALA A 181 14.16 -21.08 -18.98
CA ALA A 181 12.77 -21.52 -18.87
C ALA A 181 12.29 -22.35 -20.07
N LYS A 182 13.08 -22.44 -21.15
CA LYS A 182 12.67 -23.11 -22.41
C LYS A 182 12.39 -24.61 -22.20
N GLY A 183 11.20 -25.03 -22.59
CA GLY A 183 10.74 -26.43 -22.46
C GLY A 183 10.42 -26.86 -21.02
N LYS A 184 10.62 -25.99 -20.03
CA LYS A 184 10.36 -26.31 -18.64
C LYS A 184 8.85 -26.28 -18.31
N LYS A 185 8.44 -27.21 -17.47
CA LYS A 185 7.09 -27.24 -16.90
C LYS A 185 7.06 -26.38 -15.63
N VAL A 186 6.33 -25.27 -15.69
CA VAL A 186 6.19 -24.32 -14.58
C VAL A 186 4.78 -24.41 -14.02
N THR A 187 4.65 -24.65 -12.72
CA THR A 187 3.37 -24.58 -12.02
C THR A 187 3.33 -23.36 -11.13
N VAL A 188 2.31 -22.51 -11.31
CA VAL A 188 2.01 -21.43 -10.36
C VAL A 188 1.05 -21.98 -9.32
N LEU A 189 1.52 -22.11 -8.07
CA LEU A 189 0.67 -22.41 -6.92
C LEU A 189 0.27 -21.10 -6.24
N ALA A 190 -1.02 -20.77 -6.25
CA ALA A 190 -1.50 -19.49 -5.75
C ALA A 190 -2.87 -19.60 -5.07
N GLN A 191 -3.21 -18.57 -4.28
CA GLN A 191 -4.57 -18.35 -3.86
C GLN A 191 -5.42 -17.93 -5.07
N ASN A 192 -6.66 -18.40 -5.16
CA ASN A 192 -7.63 -17.97 -6.19
C ASN A 192 -8.17 -16.58 -5.85
N SER A 193 -7.34 -15.58 -5.99
CA SER A 193 -7.60 -14.16 -5.70
C SER A 193 -7.09 -13.31 -6.87
N ALA A 194 -7.40 -12.03 -6.88
CA ALA A 194 -6.88 -11.09 -7.88
C ALA A 194 -5.34 -11.08 -7.90
N PHE A 195 -4.69 -11.17 -6.74
CA PHE A 195 -3.24 -11.32 -6.63
C PHE A 195 -2.73 -12.61 -7.26
N GLY A 196 -3.34 -13.74 -6.92
CA GLY A 196 -2.93 -15.04 -7.48
C GLY A 196 -3.08 -15.11 -8.99
N GLN A 197 -4.20 -14.61 -9.51
CA GLN A 197 -4.47 -14.57 -10.95
C GLN A 197 -3.54 -13.62 -11.71
N ALA A 198 -3.21 -12.46 -11.13
CA ALA A 198 -2.21 -11.55 -11.69
C ALA A 198 -0.83 -12.23 -11.82
N ASN A 199 -0.42 -13.00 -10.79
CA ASN A 199 0.82 -13.77 -10.85
C ASN A 199 0.79 -14.87 -11.93
N VAL A 200 -0.33 -15.60 -12.07
CA VAL A 200 -0.48 -16.59 -13.16
C VAL A 200 -0.32 -15.90 -14.53
N ALA A 201 -0.96 -14.75 -14.72
CA ALA A 201 -0.84 -13.99 -15.96
C ALA A 201 0.58 -13.49 -16.20
N ALA A 202 1.24 -12.96 -15.17
CA ALA A 202 2.63 -12.50 -15.27
C ALA A 202 3.62 -13.63 -15.57
N VAL A 203 3.48 -14.81 -14.92
CA VAL A 203 4.31 -15.98 -15.22
C VAL A 203 4.13 -16.44 -16.68
N LYS A 204 2.89 -16.47 -17.17
CA LYS A 204 2.62 -16.77 -18.59
C LYS A 204 3.25 -15.73 -19.52
N ALA A 205 3.14 -14.45 -19.18
CA ALA A 205 3.68 -13.37 -20.00
C ALA A 205 5.21 -13.34 -20.04
N VAL A 206 5.89 -13.67 -18.93
CA VAL A 206 7.36 -13.62 -18.83
C VAL A 206 7.98 -14.96 -19.19
N LEU A 207 7.62 -16.05 -18.49
CA LEU A 207 8.25 -17.36 -18.68
C LEU A 207 7.65 -18.12 -19.84
N GLY A 208 6.34 -18.00 -20.07
CA GLY A 208 5.69 -18.60 -21.23
C GLY A 208 6.25 -18.06 -22.55
N LYS A 209 6.51 -16.75 -22.66
CA LYS A 209 7.18 -16.15 -23.82
C LYS A 209 8.63 -16.65 -24.02
N LYS A 210 9.27 -17.10 -22.93
CA LYS A 210 10.60 -17.75 -22.97
C LYS A 210 10.53 -19.25 -23.26
N GLY A 211 9.35 -19.78 -23.62
CA GLY A 211 9.15 -21.19 -24.02
C GLY A 211 8.81 -22.14 -22.86
N ALA A 212 8.44 -21.66 -21.68
CA ALA A 212 7.95 -22.52 -20.60
C ALA A 212 6.50 -22.96 -20.83
N HIS A 213 6.18 -24.18 -20.39
CA HIS A 213 4.80 -24.68 -20.30
C HIS A 213 4.20 -24.30 -18.93
N VAL A 214 3.37 -23.28 -18.90
CA VAL A 214 2.85 -22.70 -17.65
C VAL A 214 1.46 -23.24 -17.32
N GLY A 215 1.35 -23.97 -16.21
CA GLY A 215 0.09 -24.36 -15.56
C GLY A 215 -0.11 -23.65 -14.22
N SER A 216 -1.28 -23.86 -13.61
CA SER A 216 -1.59 -23.29 -12.28
C SER A 216 -2.39 -24.25 -11.43
N VAL A 217 -2.16 -24.17 -10.10
CA VAL A 217 -2.99 -24.76 -9.04
C VAL A 217 -3.48 -23.61 -8.18
N LEU A 218 -4.80 -23.42 -8.13
CA LEU A 218 -5.42 -22.30 -7.44
C LEU A 218 -6.25 -22.81 -6.26
N ALA A 219 -5.86 -22.43 -5.04
CA ALA A 219 -6.58 -22.77 -3.83
C ALA A 219 -7.54 -21.63 -3.43
N PRO A 220 -8.77 -21.92 -2.99
CA PRO A 220 -9.64 -20.89 -2.42
C PRO A 220 -8.95 -20.13 -1.27
N PRO A 221 -9.09 -18.80 -1.16
CA PRO A 221 -8.49 -18.05 -0.06
C PRO A 221 -8.95 -18.51 1.33
N SER A 222 -10.14 -19.11 1.40
CA SER A 222 -10.74 -19.67 2.63
C SER A 222 -10.29 -21.09 2.94
N ALA A 223 -9.46 -21.74 2.09
CA ALA A 223 -8.99 -23.10 2.32
C ALA A 223 -8.12 -23.18 3.57
N THR A 224 -8.49 -24.04 4.51
CA THR A 224 -7.74 -24.33 5.74
C THR A 224 -6.83 -25.56 5.58
N ASP A 225 -7.24 -26.56 4.77
CA ASP A 225 -6.41 -27.68 4.37
C ASP A 225 -5.82 -27.44 2.99
N LEU A 226 -4.51 -27.30 2.96
CA LEU A 226 -3.74 -27.03 1.74
C LEU A 226 -3.02 -28.26 1.19
N THR A 227 -3.17 -29.42 1.87
CA THR A 227 -2.58 -30.68 1.47
C THR A 227 -3.01 -31.15 0.06
N PRO A 228 -4.30 -31.06 -0.35
CA PRO A 228 -4.72 -31.44 -1.68
C PRO A 228 -4.04 -30.63 -2.79
N PHE A 229 -3.85 -29.33 -2.58
CA PHE A 229 -3.21 -28.41 -3.55
C PHE A 229 -1.70 -28.66 -3.66
N ALA A 230 -1.03 -28.91 -2.52
CA ALA A 230 0.38 -29.29 -2.50
C ALA A 230 0.60 -30.62 -3.24
N ARG A 231 -0.27 -31.63 -3.00
CA ARG A 231 -0.23 -32.92 -3.70
C ARG A 231 -0.46 -32.75 -5.20
N GLN A 232 -1.49 -32.00 -5.61
CA GLN A 232 -1.76 -31.72 -7.01
C GLN A 232 -0.56 -31.04 -7.69
N THR A 233 0.11 -30.14 -6.98
CA THR A 233 1.33 -29.47 -7.48
C THR A 233 2.44 -30.50 -7.70
N ARG A 234 2.73 -31.38 -6.73
CA ARG A 234 3.74 -32.44 -6.83
C ARG A 234 3.43 -33.42 -7.97
N ASP A 235 2.18 -33.91 -8.03
CA ASP A 235 1.75 -34.90 -9.00
C ASP A 235 1.80 -34.40 -10.44
N GLY A 236 1.72 -33.06 -10.59
CA GLY A 236 1.99 -32.37 -11.83
C GLY A 236 3.43 -32.49 -12.32
N LYS A 237 4.38 -32.93 -11.49
CA LYS A 237 5.81 -33.06 -11.78
C LYS A 237 6.39 -31.81 -12.48
N PRO A 238 6.25 -30.60 -11.92
CA PRO A 238 6.83 -29.41 -12.50
C PRO A 238 8.35 -29.40 -12.28
N ASP A 239 9.09 -28.87 -13.27
CA ASP A 239 10.50 -28.51 -13.08
C ASP A 239 10.64 -27.37 -12.08
N LEU A 240 9.59 -26.52 -12.02
CA LEU A 240 9.57 -25.30 -11.24
C LEU A 240 8.20 -24.99 -10.71
N VAL A 241 8.14 -24.67 -9.41
CA VAL A 241 6.96 -24.16 -8.74
C VAL A 241 7.19 -22.69 -8.38
N PHE A 242 6.36 -21.82 -8.94
CA PHE A 242 6.27 -20.44 -8.48
C PHE A 242 5.12 -20.32 -7.48
N VAL A 243 5.43 -19.97 -6.22
CA VAL A 243 4.44 -19.85 -5.16
C VAL A 243 4.06 -18.37 -5.00
N ALA A 244 2.80 -18.03 -5.35
CA ALA A 244 2.22 -16.70 -5.16
C ALA A 244 1.21 -16.75 -4.02
N TRP A 245 1.68 -16.59 -2.79
CA TRP A 245 0.86 -16.72 -1.59
C TRP A 245 1.06 -15.54 -0.65
N ALA A 246 -0.03 -15.07 -0.05
CA ALA A 246 -0.01 -13.92 0.85
C ALA A 246 -0.84 -14.16 2.12
N GLY A 247 -0.45 -13.51 3.21
CA GLY A 247 -1.24 -13.42 4.44
C GLY A 247 -1.13 -14.61 5.38
N ALA A 248 -2.09 -14.67 6.31
CA ALA A 248 -2.02 -15.52 7.51
C ALA A 248 -2.03 -17.04 7.26
N THR A 249 -2.40 -17.49 6.07
CA THR A 249 -2.42 -18.93 5.72
C THR A 249 -1.09 -19.44 5.15
N ALA A 250 -0.08 -18.59 4.96
CA ALA A 250 1.23 -18.99 4.45
C ALA A 250 1.92 -20.10 5.27
N PRO A 251 1.87 -20.12 6.62
CA PRO A 251 2.43 -21.23 7.42
C PRO A 251 1.89 -22.59 7.04
N ALA A 252 0.56 -22.69 6.90
CA ALA A 252 -0.11 -23.94 6.55
C ALA A 252 0.30 -24.42 5.14
N LEU A 253 0.47 -23.49 4.18
CA LEU A 253 0.95 -23.83 2.87
C LEU A 253 2.36 -24.42 2.90
N TRP A 254 3.31 -23.75 3.55
CA TRP A 254 4.70 -24.23 3.60
C TRP A 254 4.83 -25.57 4.30
N THR A 255 4.03 -25.79 5.33
CA THR A 255 3.90 -27.11 5.98
C THR A 255 3.41 -28.16 5.00
N ALA A 256 2.35 -27.89 4.24
CA ALA A 256 1.82 -28.82 3.24
C ALA A 256 2.81 -29.09 2.11
N LEU A 257 3.51 -28.08 1.58
CA LEU A 257 4.52 -28.25 0.53
C LEU A 257 5.67 -29.12 0.98
N ASN A 258 6.15 -28.94 2.22
CA ASN A 258 7.21 -29.76 2.78
C ASN A 258 6.74 -31.21 3.00
N GLN A 259 5.58 -31.41 3.63
CA GLN A 259 5.03 -32.74 3.91
C GLN A 259 4.73 -33.54 2.63
N GLN A 260 4.31 -32.87 1.57
CA GLN A 260 4.03 -33.50 0.28
C GLN A 260 5.29 -33.67 -0.60
N GLY A 261 6.46 -33.27 -0.16
CA GLY A 261 7.73 -33.43 -0.88
C GLY A 261 7.89 -32.53 -2.11
N VAL A 262 7.13 -31.43 -2.22
CA VAL A 262 7.25 -30.48 -3.34
C VAL A 262 8.62 -29.81 -3.35
N LEU A 263 9.17 -29.51 -2.16
CA LEU A 263 10.46 -28.85 -2.02
C LEU A 263 11.67 -29.76 -2.39
N ASP A 264 11.44 -31.07 -2.47
CA ASP A 264 12.47 -32.05 -2.84
C ASP A 264 12.36 -32.46 -4.31
N SER A 265 11.17 -32.29 -4.91
CA SER A 265 10.90 -32.76 -6.28
C SER A 265 10.95 -31.66 -7.34
N SER A 266 10.94 -30.39 -6.93
CA SER A 266 10.86 -29.24 -7.83
C SER A 266 11.74 -28.10 -7.34
N LYS A 267 12.26 -27.28 -8.25
CA LYS A 267 12.80 -25.97 -7.88
C LYS A 267 11.63 -25.06 -7.42
N VAL A 268 11.74 -24.45 -6.26
CA VAL A 268 10.68 -23.59 -5.72
C VAL A 268 11.15 -22.15 -5.61
N VAL A 269 10.35 -21.21 -6.13
CA VAL A 269 10.59 -19.77 -6.04
C VAL A 269 9.34 -19.11 -5.46
N THR A 270 9.55 -18.18 -4.54
CA THR A 270 8.47 -17.38 -3.94
C THR A 270 8.93 -15.97 -3.59
N GLY A 271 8.00 -15.10 -3.27
CA GLY A 271 8.29 -13.83 -2.63
C GLY A 271 8.80 -14.04 -1.20
N LEU A 272 9.85 -13.31 -0.83
CA LEU A 272 10.28 -13.26 0.57
C LEU A 272 9.16 -12.63 1.40
N ALA A 273 8.74 -13.33 2.43
CA ALA A 273 7.68 -12.89 3.33
C ALA A 273 8.22 -11.89 4.37
N GLY A 274 7.34 -11.30 5.18
CA GLY A 274 7.74 -10.46 6.30
C GLY A 274 8.53 -11.26 7.36
N THR A 275 9.34 -10.56 8.13
CA THR A 275 10.31 -11.11 9.09
C THR A 275 9.71 -12.13 10.05
N ALA A 276 8.48 -11.90 10.53
CA ALA A 276 7.77 -12.83 11.41
C ALA A 276 7.50 -14.20 10.78
N SER A 277 7.55 -14.31 9.46
CA SER A 277 7.28 -15.54 8.72
C SER A 277 8.55 -16.36 8.42
N TYR A 278 9.76 -15.84 8.64
CA TYR A 278 10.99 -16.57 8.32
C TYR A 278 11.13 -17.91 9.04
N PRO A 279 10.73 -18.03 10.33
CA PRO A 279 10.80 -19.30 11.04
C PRO A 279 10.00 -20.45 10.38
N ILE A 280 8.96 -20.12 9.63
CA ILE A 280 8.06 -21.06 8.96
C ILE A 280 8.79 -21.90 7.93
N PHE A 281 9.77 -21.30 7.25
CA PHE A 281 10.57 -22.00 6.26
C PHE A 281 11.48 -23.06 6.89
N GLY A 282 11.86 -22.92 8.17
CA GLY A 282 12.72 -23.87 8.88
C GLY A 282 13.96 -24.23 8.07
N THR A 283 14.29 -25.52 8.04
CA THR A 283 15.39 -26.05 7.19
C THR A 283 15.04 -26.04 5.69
N ALA A 284 13.77 -25.93 5.33
CA ALA A 284 13.31 -25.85 3.94
C ALA A 284 13.66 -24.49 3.29
N GLY A 285 13.94 -23.46 4.09
CA GLY A 285 14.34 -22.15 3.57
C GLY A 285 15.59 -22.17 2.67
N SER A 286 16.50 -23.11 2.91
CA SER A 286 17.68 -23.31 2.05
C SER A 286 17.37 -23.92 0.67
N LYS A 287 16.18 -24.53 0.50
CA LYS A 287 15.71 -25.14 -0.73
C LYS A 287 14.84 -24.20 -1.58
N VAL A 288 14.51 -23.02 -1.04
CA VAL A 288 13.64 -22.03 -1.68
C VAL A 288 14.48 -20.84 -2.13
N ALA A 289 14.28 -20.42 -3.37
CA ALA A 289 14.84 -19.18 -3.87
C ALA A 289 13.82 -18.03 -3.67
N PHE A 290 14.28 -16.90 -3.16
CA PHE A 290 13.41 -15.77 -2.84
C PHE A 290 13.65 -14.60 -3.78
N LEU A 291 12.59 -14.16 -4.47
CA LEU A 291 12.50 -12.78 -4.91
C LEU A 291 12.10 -11.91 -3.71
N ALA A 292 12.57 -10.70 -3.64
CA ALA A 292 12.20 -9.77 -2.58
C ALA A 292 11.94 -8.38 -3.15
N HIS A 293 10.80 -7.79 -2.83
CA HIS A 293 10.62 -6.39 -3.15
C HIS A 293 11.23 -5.48 -2.07
N TYR A 294 11.38 -6.00 -0.85
CA TYR A 294 12.12 -5.36 0.22
C TYR A 294 12.35 -6.32 1.42
N PHE A 295 13.37 -6.05 2.17
CA PHE A 295 13.60 -6.45 3.56
C PHE A 295 14.57 -5.44 4.19
N PRO A 296 14.58 -5.24 5.51
CA PRO A 296 15.45 -4.25 6.15
C PRO A 296 16.92 -4.43 5.77
N GLY A 297 17.52 -3.38 5.21
CA GLY A 297 18.89 -3.38 4.69
C GLY A 297 19.02 -3.66 3.18
N ALA A 298 17.94 -4.06 2.49
CA ALA A 298 17.99 -4.33 1.05
C ALA A 298 18.31 -3.08 0.20
N GLY A 299 17.94 -1.89 0.67
CA GLY A 299 18.27 -0.62 0.02
C GLY A 299 19.74 -0.19 0.16
N GLY A 300 20.59 -1.04 0.77
CA GLY A 300 22.03 -0.79 0.93
C GLY A 300 22.36 0.29 1.97
N GLY A 301 21.44 0.62 2.86
CA GLY A 301 21.61 1.63 3.88
C GLY A 301 21.65 3.06 3.35
N ASN A 302 21.00 3.32 2.22
CA ASN A 302 20.89 4.67 1.68
C ASN A 302 20.20 5.61 2.70
N PRO A 303 20.39 6.94 2.61
CA PRO A 303 19.84 7.88 3.60
C PRO A 303 18.32 7.80 3.80
N VAL A 304 17.57 7.49 2.74
CA VAL A 304 16.10 7.41 2.79
C VAL A 304 15.66 6.11 3.45
N GLU A 305 16.31 4.98 3.14
CA GLU A 305 16.09 3.73 3.87
C GLU A 305 16.36 3.91 5.36
N LYS A 306 17.50 4.52 5.71
CA LYS A 306 17.84 4.79 7.11
C LYS A 306 16.77 5.64 7.79
N ALA A 307 16.29 6.70 7.14
CA ALA A 307 15.22 7.54 7.67
C ALA A 307 13.92 6.76 7.90
N MET A 308 13.57 5.85 7.00
CA MET A 308 12.41 4.97 7.15
C MET A 308 12.60 4.01 8.33
N LEU A 309 13.74 3.33 8.42
CA LEU A 309 14.02 2.39 9.50
C LEU A 309 13.98 3.09 10.87
N ASP A 310 14.65 4.24 10.99
CA ASP A 310 14.69 5.04 12.21
C ASP A 310 13.27 5.58 12.56
N GLY A 311 12.52 6.07 11.58
CA GLY A 311 11.19 6.63 11.77
C GLY A 311 10.18 5.59 12.27
N VAL A 312 10.12 4.42 11.64
CA VAL A 312 9.24 3.33 12.04
C VAL A 312 9.63 2.82 13.43
N THR A 313 10.93 2.60 13.69
CA THR A 313 11.42 2.12 14.99
C THR A 313 11.15 3.12 16.10
N LYS A 314 11.37 4.41 15.87
CA LYS A 314 11.10 5.48 16.84
C LYS A 314 9.61 5.56 17.22
N ALA A 315 8.72 5.23 16.29
CA ALA A 315 7.28 5.16 16.54
C ALA A 315 6.86 3.85 17.25
N GLY A 316 7.79 2.95 17.58
CA GLY A 316 7.51 1.67 18.22
C GLY A 316 7.08 0.56 17.26
N GLY A 317 7.19 0.79 15.95
CA GLY A 317 6.93 -0.18 14.90
C GLY A 317 8.14 -1.06 14.58
N THR A 318 7.95 -1.97 13.64
CA THR A 318 9.01 -2.85 13.12
C THR A 318 9.09 -2.69 11.61
N PRO A 319 10.17 -2.09 11.08
CA PRO A 319 10.36 -1.95 9.65
C PRO A 319 10.38 -3.33 8.98
N ASP A 320 9.59 -3.51 7.91
CA ASP A 320 9.48 -4.80 7.24
C ASP A 320 9.04 -4.60 5.78
N LEU A 321 8.65 -5.67 5.16
CA LEU A 321 8.33 -5.92 3.76
C LEU A 321 7.57 -4.78 3.05
N PHE A 322 6.53 -4.22 3.67
CA PHE A 322 5.68 -3.17 3.09
C PHE A 322 5.87 -1.77 3.68
N SER A 323 6.84 -1.59 4.56
CA SER A 323 7.18 -0.27 5.08
C SER A 323 7.62 0.71 3.98
N PRO A 324 8.42 0.30 2.96
CA PRO A 324 8.77 1.19 1.85
C PRO A 324 7.57 1.66 1.04
N ASP A 325 6.58 0.77 0.82
CA ASP A 325 5.41 1.12 0.00
C ASP A 325 4.58 2.23 0.66
N GLY A 326 4.45 2.18 1.99
CA GLY A 326 3.81 3.25 2.77
C GLY A 326 4.63 4.54 2.76
N PHE A 327 5.92 4.42 2.97
CA PHE A 327 6.84 5.56 2.98
C PHE A 327 6.83 6.30 1.63
N THR A 328 6.95 5.56 0.53
CA THR A 328 6.88 6.09 -0.84
C THR A 328 5.51 6.73 -1.12
N ALA A 329 4.40 6.14 -0.65
CA ALA A 329 3.07 6.75 -0.79
C ALA A 329 3.01 8.15 -0.15
N ALA A 330 3.58 8.31 1.03
CA ALA A 330 3.64 9.60 1.71
C ALA A 330 4.52 10.61 0.95
N GLN A 331 5.70 10.19 0.45
CA GLN A 331 6.54 11.04 -0.41
C GLN A 331 5.77 11.51 -1.65
N MET A 332 5.03 10.60 -2.32
CA MET A 332 4.22 10.93 -3.49
C MET A 332 3.12 11.95 -3.16
N ILE A 333 2.43 11.79 -2.03
CA ILE A 333 1.37 12.72 -1.60
C ILE A 333 1.94 14.12 -1.36
N VAL A 334 3.04 14.21 -0.60
CA VAL A 334 3.67 15.50 -0.31
C VAL A 334 4.14 16.17 -1.59
N HIS A 335 4.82 15.45 -2.48
CA HIS A 335 5.24 15.96 -3.78
C HIS A 335 4.06 16.43 -4.65
N ALA A 336 2.98 15.65 -4.70
CA ALA A 336 1.78 15.99 -5.47
C ALA A 336 1.14 17.31 -4.99
N ILE A 337 1.15 17.57 -3.67
CA ILE A 337 0.63 18.81 -3.08
C ILE A 337 1.57 19.97 -3.36
N GLU A 338 2.87 19.82 -3.16
CA GLU A 338 3.87 20.90 -3.26
C GLU A 338 4.16 21.31 -4.69
N SER A 339 4.29 20.34 -5.59
CA SER A 339 4.64 20.57 -7.01
C SER A 339 3.42 20.66 -7.92
N GLY A 340 2.27 20.17 -7.46
CA GLY A 340 1.01 20.21 -8.17
C GLY A 340 0.05 21.23 -7.57
N SER A 341 -0.79 20.79 -6.63
CA SER A 341 -1.81 21.62 -5.98
C SER A 341 -2.29 21.01 -4.68
N ALA A 342 -2.74 21.83 -3.73
CA ALA A 342 -3.43 21.38 -2.53
C ALA A 342 -4.92 21.01 -2.78
N THR A 343 -5.50 21.43 -3.90
CA THR A 343 -6.94 21.34 -4.17
C THR A 343 -7.31 20.75 -5.54
N ASP A 344 -6.42 20.86 -6.53
CA ASP A 344 -6.64 20.34 -7.90
C ASP A 344 -5.95 18.98 -8.08
N THR A 345 -6.74 17.94 -8.13
CA THR A 345 -6.26 16.56 -8.29
C THR A 345 -5.66 16.29 -9.66
N SER A 346 -6.05 17.03 -10.70
CA SER A 346 -5.43 16.89 -12.02
C SER A 346 -4.01 17.43 -12.02
N ALA A 347 -3.80 18.56 -11.33
CA ALA A 347 -2.46 19.12 -11.13
C ALA A 347 -1.59 18.20 -10.25
N MET A 348 -2.17 17.59 -9.20
CA MET A 348 -1.49 16.58 -8.38
C MET A 348 -1.03 15.39 -9.22
N ALA A 349 -1.93 14.82 -10.03
CA ALA A 349 -1.60 13.70 -10.91
C ALA A 349 -0.49 14.08 -11.90
N LYS A 350 -0.59 15.24 -12.51
CA LYS A 350 0.42 15.74 -13.46
C LYS A 350 1.79 15.92 -12.81
N ALA A 351 1.86 16.37 -11.56
CA ALA A 351 3.11 16.51 -10.83
C ALA A 351 3.82 15.16 -10.57
N LEU A 352 3.05 14.09 -10.44
CA LEU A 352 3.61 12.74 -10.24
C LEU A 352 4.14 12.11 -11.54
N GLU A 353 3.61 12.48 -12.70
CA GLU A 353 4.02 11.90 -13.98
C GLU A 353 5.49 12.20 -14.32
N GLY A 354 6.30 11.14 -14.38
CA GLY A 354 7.73 11.24 -14.68
C GLY A 354 8.60 11.61 -13.47
N TRP A 355 8.03 11.86 -12.31
CA TRP A 355 8.78 12.19 -11.10
C TRP A 355 9.74 11.07 -10.71
N ALA A 356 11.04 11.42 -10.64
CA ALA A 356 12.11 10.55 -10.17
C ALA A 356 12.63 11.06 -8.82
N PHE A 357 12.85 10.15 -7.89
CA PHE A 357 13.21 10.51 -6.53
C PHE A 357 14.06 9.42 -5.85
N ASP A 358 14.64 9.77 -4.71
CA ASP A 358 15.28 8.83 -3.83
C ASP A 358 14.23 8.22 -2.87
N GLY A 359 14.04 6.91 -2.98
CA GLY A 359 13.18 6.13 -2.11
C GLY A 359 13.98 5.21 -1.18
N PRO A 360 13.28 4.49 -0.29
CA PRO A 360 13.95 3.55 0.62
C PRO A 360 14.72 2.44 -0.09
N LYS A 361 14.32 2.07 -1.29
CA LYS A 361 14.95 1.02 -2.08
C LYS A 361 16.04 1.52 -3.04
N GLY A 362 16.23 2.82 -3.13
CA GLY A 362 17.15 3.51 -4.04
C GLY A 362 16.44 4.47 -4.97
N LYS A 363 16.92 4.61 -6.20
CA LYS A 363 16.26 5.47 -7.21
C LYS A 363 14.95 4.86 -7.66
N GLU A 364 13.88 5.62 -7.53
CA GLU A 364 12.53 5.25 -7.92
C GLU A 364 11.96 6.30 -8.89
N GLN A 365 11.05 5.88 -9.77
CA GLN A 365 10.41 6.78 -10.73
C GLN A 365 8.96 6.39 -10.97
N ILE A 366 8.07 7.38 -10.98
CA ILE A 366 6.71 7.23 -11.47
C ILE A 366 6.74 7.38 -12.99
N ARG A 367 6.48 6.32 -13.73
CA ARG A 367 6.51 6.35 -15.19
C ARG A 367 5.30 7.13 -15.72
N ALA A 368 5.56 8.18 -16.52
CA ALA A 368 4.51 9.06 -17.02
C ALA A 368 3.48 8.36 -17.91
N ALA A 369 3.88 7.30 -18.62
CA ALA A 369 3.02 6.64 -19.61
C ALA A 369 1.86 5.85 -18.97
N ASP A 370 2.02 5.33 -17.75
CA ASP A 370 1.08 4.40 -17.13
C ASP A 370 1.07 4.42 -15.60
N HIS A 371 1.77 5.35 -14.98
CA HIS A 371 1.84 5.53 -13.53
C HIS A 371 2.43 4.34 -12.76
N ALA A 372 3.18 3.46 -13.46
CA ALA A 372 3.93 2.40 -12.79
C ALA A 372 5.04 2.98 -11.92
N LEU A 373 5.25 2.41 -10.73
CA LEU A 373 6.46 2.68 -9.96
C LEU A 373 7.59 1.80 -10.50
N VAL A 374 8.56 2.41 -11.17
CA VAL A 374 9.80 1.77 -11.62
C VAL A 374 10.80 1.87 -10.48
N GLN A 375 11.21 0.74 -9.93
CA GLN A 375 11.95 0.63 -8.69
C GLN A 375 12.86 -0.59 -8.67
N PRO A 376 13.97 -0.58 -7.90
CA PRO A 376 14.81 -1.75 -7.71
C PRO A 376 14.03 -2.90 -7.06
N MET A 377 14.42 -4.12 -7.42
CA MET A 377 13.95 -5.36 -6.79
C MET A 377 15.16 -6.18 -6.35
N PHE A 378 14.94 -7.15 -5.48
CA PHE A 378 16.02 -7.87 -4.85
C PHE A 378 15.84 -9.39 -4.97
N THR A 379 16.93 -10.12 -4.89
CA THR A 379 16.90 -11.56 -4.64
C THR A 379 17.60 -11.86 -3.32
N ALA A 380 17.08 -12.85 -2.61
CA ALA A 380 17.59 -13.19 -1.29
C ALA A 380 17.61 -14.70 -1.05
N ARG A 381 18.37 -15.11 -0.05
CA ARG A 381 18.29 -16.43 0.57
C ARG A 381 18.10 -16.27 2.07
N LEU A 382 17.48 -17.25 2.71
CA LEU A 382 17.40 -17.30 4.16
C LEU A 382 18.62 -18.06 4.70
N LYS A 383 19.37 -17.40 5.60
CA LYS A 383 20.40 -18.01 6.41
C LYS A 383 19.89 -18.26 7.83
N GLY A 384 20.34 -19.35 8.44
CA GLY A 384 19.86 -19.78 9.74
C GLY A 384 18.51 -20.48 9.68
N SER A 385 17.97 -20.83 10.84
CA SER A 385 16.67 -21.50 10.96
C SER A 385 15.91 -21.01 12.19
N GLY A 386 14.60 -21.22 12.22
CA GLY A 386 13.73 -20.77 13.30
C GLY A 386 13.83 -19.26 13.51
N SER A 387 13.91 -18.81 14.75
CA SER A 387 14.01 -17.38 15.09
C SER A 387 15.35 -16.73 14.68
N ALA A 388 16.36 -17.52 14.33
CA ALA A 388 17.65 -17.03 13.84
C ALA A 388 17.68 -16.86 12.31
N ALA A 389 16.61 -17.24 11.60
CA ALA A 389 16.54 -17.04 10.15
C ALA A 389 16.61 -15.54 9.79
N ARG A 390 17.50 -15.21 8.87
CA ARG A 390 17.72 -13.83 8.39
C ARG A 390 17.88 -13.83 6.88
N PRO A 391 17.36 -12.84 6.18
CA PRO A 391 17.58 -12.68 4.75
C PRO A 391 19.02 -12.24 4.51
N GLU A 392 19.63 -12.81 3.51
CA GLU A 392 20.89 -12.38 2.95
C GLU A 392 20.65 -11.94 1.52
N LEU A 393 21.04 -10.71 1.20
CA LEU A 393 20.96 -10.18 -0.16
C LEU A 393 21.85 -11.00 -1.10
N ILE A 394 21.29 -11.49 -2.19
CA ILE A 394 22.03 -12.14 -3.28
C ILE A 394 22.35 -11.09 -4.33
N ASP A 395 21.33 -10.36 -4.78
CA ASP A 395 21.47 -9.37 -5.84
C ASP A 395 20.46 -8.24 -5.71
N SER A 396 20.86 -7.05 -6.15
CA SER A 396 20.03 -5.86 -6.29
C SER A 396 19.84 -5.58 -7.77
N ILE A 397 18.65 -5.88 -8.28
CA ILE A 397 18.31 -5.77 -9.70
C ILE A 397 17.84 -4.37 -9.99
N GLN A 398 18.44 -3.74 -10.98
CA GLN A 398 18.16 -2.36 -11.33
C GLN A 398 16.70 -2.18 -11.77
N ALA A 399 16.13 -1.03 -11.42
CA ALA A 399 14.73 -0.70 -11.71
C ALA A 399 14.37 -0.86 -13.19
N THR A 400 15.29 -0.53 -14.11
CA THR A 400 15.10 -0.65 -15.56
C THR A 400 15.06 -2.09 -16.05
N GLU A 401 15.77 -3.01 -15.38
CA GLU A 401 15.83 -4.43 -15.77
C GLU A 401 14.55 -5.18 -15.41
N VAL A 402 13.86 -4.72 -14.36
CA VAL A 402 12.61 -5.30 -13.88
C VAL A 402 11.40 -4.39 -14.14
N ALA A 403 11.57 -3.36 -14.96
CA ALA A 403 10.45 -2.52 -15.37
C ALA A 403 9.43 -3.35 -16.17
N PRO A 404 8.14 -3.30 -15.83
CA PRO A 404 7.11 -3.94 -16.63
C PRO A 404 7.00 -3.24 -18.00
N PRO A 405 6.50 -3.92 -19.05
CA PRO A 405 6.19 -3.27 -20.31
C PRO A 405 5.30 -2.04 -20.09
N ALA A 406 5.66 -0.93 -20.73
CA ALA A 406 4.85 0.27 -20.63
C ALA A 406 3.50 0.06 -21.32
N THR A 407 2.44 0.50 -20.66
CA THR A 407 1.09 0.62 -21.22
C THR A 407 0.75 2.09 -21.39
N LYS A 408 -0.33 2.38 -22.11
CA LYS A 408 -0.85 3.77 -22.12
C LYS A 408 -1.91 3.89 -21.03
N THR A 409 -1.85 4.99 -20.29
CA THR A 409 -2.93 5.32 -19.37
C THR A 409 -4.23 5.48 -20.15
N ALA A 410 -5.26 4.78 -19.71
CA ALA A 410 -6.60 5.00 -20.23
C ALA A 410 -7.09 6.39 -19.78
N GLY A 411 -7.59 7.17 -20.73
CA GLY A 411 -8.06 8.54 -20.50
C GLY A 411 -9.35 8.60 -19.70
#